data_e18b66d6b575c1643c2d1d5c16c871f4
#
_entry.id   e18b66d6b575c1643c2d1d5c16c871f4
#
_cell.length_a   1.000
_cell.length_b   1.000
_cell.length_c   1.000
_cell.angle_alpha   90.00
_cell.angle_beta   90.00
_cell.angle_gamma   90.00
#
_symmetry.space_group_name_H-M   'P 1'
#
loop_
_entity.id
_entity.type
_entity.pdbx_description
1 polymer ?
#
loop_
_entity_poly.entity_id
_entity_poly.type
_entity_poly.pdbx_seq_one_letter_code
_entity_poly.pdbx_strand_id
1 'polypeptide(L)'
;MANVGDTLESKSISVTQDLINEYAHICGDYNTLHVDVEGMKDHPLFGGTIAHGTINVEPVLQALCAIQKTTWPLEGTMINLQFRAPVKPGDTIASKLTVKDTKTEGGKTVLVCDLAIANDKGTDCVKGNAEIPLP
;
A
#
# COMPACT_ATOMS: atom_id res chain seq x y z
N MET A 1 14.97 0.46 -17.91
CA MET A 1 14.66 1.70 -17.14
C MET A 1 13.21 2.05 -17.37
N ALA A 2 12.52 2.46 -16.32
CA ALA A 2 11.12 2.86 -16.43
C ALA A 2 10.99 4.21 -17.15
N ASN A 3 10.02 4.30 -18.07
CA ASN A 3 9.74 5.49 -18.86
C ASN A 3 8.38 6.09 -18.48
N VAL A 4 8.19 7.35 -18.82
CA VAL A 4 6.89 8.01 -18.67
C VAL A 4 5.82 7.20 -19.38
N GLY A 5 4.72 6.93 -18.70
CA GLY A 5 3.61 6.09 -19.16
C GLY A 5 3.69 4.63 -18.73
N ASP A 6 4.85 4.16 -18.26
CA ASP A 6 4.98 2.80 -17.76
C ASP A 6 4.20 2.60 -16.47
N THR A 7 3.70 1.38 -16.28
CA THR A 7 3.07 0.94 -15.03
C THR A 7 3.92 -0.11 -14.35
N LEU A 8 4.02 0.02 -13.04
CA LEU A 8 4.81 -0.87 -12.19
C LEU A 8 3.85 -1.43 -11.14
N GLU A 9 3.72 -2.75 -11.10
CA GLU A 9 2.77 -3.42 -10.21
C GLU A 9 3.50 -4.23 -9.15
N SER A 10 2.95 -4.25 -7.94
CA SER A 10 3.43 -5.12 -6.87
C SER A 10 2.87 -6.53 -7.00
N LYS A 11 3.44 -7.46 -6.23
CA LYS A 11 2.74 -8.72 -5.94
C LYS A 11 1.49 -8.41 -5.12
N SER A 12 0.46 -9.24 -5.27
CA SER A 12 -0.75 -9.13 -4.48
C SER A 12 -0.54 -9.69 -3.07
N ILE A 13 -1.30 -9.14 -2.12
CA ILE A 13 -1.33 -9.59 -0.72
C ILE A 13 -2.76 -10.01 -0.40
N SER A 14 -2.94 -11.25 0.04
CA SER A 14 -4.21 -11.73 0.57
C SER A 14 -4.34 -11.30 2.03
N VAL A 15 -5.32 -10.46 2.32
CA VAL A 15 -5.58 -9.97 3.66
C VAL A 15 -6.56 -10.91 4.35
N THR A 16 -6.12 -11.53 5.43
CA THR A 16 -6.93 -12.42 6.25
C THR A 16 -7.07 -11.84 7.66
N GLN A 17 -8.06 -12.32 8.41
CA GLN A 17 -8.16 -11.95 9.82
C GLN A 17 -6.93 -12.41 10.61
N ASP A 18 -6.37 -13.58 10.28
CA ASP A 18 -5.15 -14.08 10.92
C ASP A 18 -3.97 -13.13 10.68
N LEU A 19 -3.80 -12.63 9.46
CA LEU A 19 -2.79 -11.63 9.15
C LEU A 19 -2.97 -10.36 9.99
N ILE A 20 -4.20 -9.87 10.09
CA ILE A 20 -4.53 -8.68 10.88
C ILE A 20 -4.20 -8.92 12.35
N ASN A 21 -4.56 -10.08 12.90
CA ASN A 21 -4.28 -10.44 14.30
C ASN A 21 -2.77 -10.52 14.56
N GLU A 22 -2.00 -11.12 13.66
CA GLU A 22 -0.55 -11.17 13.77
C GLU A 22 0.07 -9.77 13.71
N TYR A 23 -0.43 -8.93 12.82
CA TYR A 23 0.02 -7.56 12.71
C TYR A 23 -0.27 -6.77 13.99
N ALA A 24 -1.43 -6.98 14.62
CA ALA A 24 -1.76 -6.37 15.90
C ALA A 24 -0.75 -6.74 16.98
N HIS A 25 -0.29 -8.00 17.01
CA HIS A 25 0.77 -8.44 17.94
C HIS A 25 2.11 -7.74 17.68
N ILE A 26 2.46 -7.53 16.42
CA ILE A 26 3.72 -6.89 16.04
C ILE A 26 3.73 -5.41 16.39
N CYS A 27 2.67 -4.68 16.06
CA CYS A 27 2.62 -3.23 16.22
C CYS A 27 1.95 -2.76 17.53
N GLY A 28 1.28 -3.66 18.26
CA GLY A 28 0.58 -3.32 19.51
C GLY A 28 -0.76 -2.62 19.31
N ASP A 29 -1.29 -2.55 18.09
CA ASP A 29 -2.59 -1.92 17.81
C ASP A 29 -3.71 -2.97 17.83
N TYR A 30 -4.35 -3.11 18.97
CA TYR A 30 -5.48 -4.02 19.21
C TYR A 30 -6.82 -3.30 19.15
N ASN A 31 -6.95 -2.24 18.39
CA ASN A 31 -8.23 -1.54 18.24
C ASN A 31 -9.32 -2.53 17.81
N THR A 32 -10.48 -2.43 18.43
CA THR A 32 -11.62 -3.34 18.16
C THR A 32 -12.02 -3.37 16.70
N LEU A 33 -11.82 -2.26 15.96
CA LEU A 33 -12.05 -2.20 14.50
C LEU A 33 -11.28 -3.27 13.72
N HIS A 34 -10.15 -3.74 14.27
CA HIS A 34 -9.29 -4.70 13.60
C HIS A 34 -9.46 -6.13 14.12
N VAL A 35 -9.68 -6.29 15.43
CA VAL A 35 -9.57 -7.61 16.07
C VAL A 35 -10.86 -8.15 16.63
N ASP A 36 -11.88 -7.34 16.86
CA ASP A 36 -13.15 -7.79 17.45
C ASP A 36 -14.13 -8.23 16.36
N VAL A 37 -13.96 -9.45 15.87
CA VAL A 37 -14.78 -10.01 14.79
C VAL A 37 -16.27 -10.02 15.15
N GLU A 38 -16.61 -10.44 16.36
CA GLU A 38 -18.03 -10.52 16.79
C GLU A 38 -18.64 -9.13 16.99
N GLY A 39 -17.91 -8.22 17.64
CA GLY A 39 -18.41 -6.86 17.88
C GLY A 39 -18.54 -6.03 16.62
N MET A 40 -17.75 -6.33 15.60
CA MET A 40 -17.73 -5.57 14.36
C MET A 40 -18.69 -6.09 13.28
N LYS A 41 -19.23 -7.29 13.41
CA LYS A 41 -19.99 -7.92 12.32
C LYS A 41 -21.23 -7.12 11.89
N ASP A 42 -21.85 -6.40 12.79
CA ASP A 42 -23.01 -5.56 12.52
C ASP A 42 -22.68 -4.06 12.55
N HIS A 43 -21.41 -3.71 12.43
CA HIS A 43 -20.99 -2.32 12.43
C HIS A 43 -21.63 -1.56 11.24
N PRO A 44 -22.33 -0.43 11.50
CA PRO A 44 -23.15 0.23 10.46
C PRO A 44 -22.36 0.75 9.27
N LEU A 45 -21.07 1.05 9.47
CA LEU A 45 -20.23 1.60 8.41
C LEU A 45 -19.41 0.51 7.72
N PHE A 46 -18.87 -0.45 8.48
CA PHE A 46 -17.92 -1.43 7.93
C PHE A 46 -18.51 -2.83 7.76
N GLY A 47 -19.49 -3.21 8.59
CA GLY A 47 -20.11 -4.54 8.51
C GLY A 47 -19.14 -5.69 8.82
N GLY A 48 -18.07 -5.42 9.54
CA GLY A 48 -17.03 -6.36 9.89
C GLY A 48 -15.73 -5.66 10.26
N THR A 49 -14.71 -6.42 10.60
CA THR A 49 -13.37 -5.88 10.90
C THR A 49 -12.72 -5.33 9.63
N ILE A 50 -11.77 -4.44 9.84
CA ILE A 50 -10.96 -3.82 8.76
C ILE A 50 -9.48 -3.98 9.08
N ALA A 51 -8.66 -4.02 8.03
CA ALA A 51 -7.20 -4.07 8.16
C ALA A 51 -6.65 -2.76 8.71
N HIS A 52 -5.53 -2.84 9.42
CA HIS A 52 -4.74 -1.66 9.80
C HIS A 52 -4.32 -0.90 8.52
N GLY A 53 -4.37 0.41 8.55
CA GLY A 53 -3.98 1.23 7.39
C GLY A 53 -2.56 0.96 6.91
N THR A 54 -1.66 0.65 7.82
CA THR A 54 -0.25 0.34 7.51
C THR A 54 -0.08 -1.00 6.77
N ILE A 55 -0.96 -1.98 6.96
CA ILE A 55 -0.98 -3.19 6.12
C ILE A 55 -1.23 -2.81 4.66
N ASN A 56 -2.11 -1.85 4.43
CA ASN A 56 -2.50 -1.42 3.08
C ASN A 56 -1.35 -0.75 2.33
N VAL A 57 -0.32 -0.28 3.03
CA VAL A 57 0.86 0.38 2.46
C VAL A 57 1.91 -0.65 1.99
N GLU A 58 1.88 -1.85 2.52
CA GLU A 58 2.89 -2.87 2.24
C GLU A 58 3.11 -3.15 0.74
N PRO A 59 2.06 -3.23 -0.11
CA PRO A 59 2.28 -3.42 -1.55
C PRO A 59 3.12 -2.32 -2.20
N VAL A 60 3.00 -1.08 -1.74
CA VAL A 60 3.81 0.04 -2.25
C VAL A 60 5.26 -0.13 -1.85
N LEU A 61 5.53 -0.48 -0.59
CA LEU A 61 6.90 -0.70 -0.10
C LEU A 61 7.58 -1.82 -0.87
N GLN A 62 6.87 -2.91 -1.15
CA GLN A 62 7.39 -4.01 -1.97
C GLN A 62 7.74 -3.54 -3.38
N ALA A 63 6.86 -2.78 -4.02
CA ALA A 63 7.10 -2.25 -5.36
C ALA A 63 8.31 -1.30 -5.38
N LEU A 64 8.42 -0.41 -4.40
CA LEU A 64 9.56 0.51 -4.27
C LEU A 64 10.88 -0.25 -4.16
N CYS A 65 10.96 -1.20 -3.26
CA CYS A 65 12.19 -1.99 -3.06
C CYS A 65 12.57 -2.78 -4.30
N ALA A 66 11.59 -3.31 -5.03
CA ALA A 66 11.83 -4.01 -6.29
C ALA A 66 12.39 -3.07 -7.37
N ILE A 67 11.83 -1.87 -7.51
CA ILE A 67 12.28 -0.86 -8.46
C ILE A 67 13.71 -0.39 -8.13
N GLN A 68 13.96 -0.14 -6.86
CA GLN A 68 15.25 0.35 -6.36
C GLN A 68 16.29 -0.77 -6.19
N LYS A 69 15.88 -2.03 -6.34
CA LYS A 69 16.73 -3.21 -6.15
C LYS A 69 17.39 -3.23 -4.76
N THR A 70 16.63 -2.88 -3.75
CA THR A 70 17.05 -2.79 -2.36
C THR A 70 16.06 -3.49 -1.44
N THR A 71 16.47 -3.73 -0.19
CA THR A 71 15.57 -4.21 0.87
C THR A 71 15.08 -3.08 1.78
N TRP A 72 15.48 -1.85 1.47
CA TRP A 72 15.15 -0.65 2.22
C TRP A 72 15.01 0.53 1.26
N PRO A 73 13.99 1.38 1.40
CA PRO A 73 13.84 2.53 0.51
C PRO A 73 15.07 3.45 0.54
N LEU A 74 15.51 3.89 -0.63
CA LEU A 74 16.64 4.79 -0.76
C LEU A 74 16.30 6.18 -0.18
N GLU A 75 17.34 6.86 0.28
CA GLU A 75 17.22 8.25 0.75
C GLU A 75 16.56 9.12 -0.32
N GLY A 76 15.62 9.96 0.11
CA GLY A 76 14.85 10.82 -0.80
C GLY A 76 13.58 10.18 -1.35
N THR A 77 13.34 8.89 -1.08
CA THR A 77 12.07 8.26 -1.42
C THR A 77 10.92 8.94 -0.67
N MET A 78 9.90 9.37 -1.41
CA MET A 78 8.75 10.07 -0.83
C MET A 78 7.45 9.40 -1.27
N ILE A 79 6.54 9.22 -0.33
CA ILE A 79 5.22 8.63 -0.57
C ILE A 79 4.18 9.52 0.11
N ASN A 80 3.19 9.97 -0.67
CA ASN A 80 2.02 10.66 -0.14
C ASN A 80 0.80 9.78 -0.39
N LEU A 81 0.01 9.52 0.66
CA LEU A 81 -1.12 8.61 0.62
C LEU A 81 -2.39 9.24 1.15
N GLN A 82 -3.51 8.88 0.52
CA GLN A 82 -4.85 9.15 1.02
C GLN A 82 -5.59 7.82 1.15
N PHE A 83 -6.05 7.51 2.35
CA PHE A 83 -6.87 6.33 2.63
C PHE A 83 -8.32 6.64 2.25
N ARG A 84 -8.89 5.85 1.34
CA ARG A 84 -10.21 6.14 0.76
C ARG A 84 -11.27 5.11 1.07
N ALA A 85 -10.89 3.86 1.22
CA ALA A 85 -11.82 2.77 1.51
C ALA A 85 -11.13 1.73 2.39
N PRO A 86 -11.88 1.07 3.28
CA PRO A 86 -11.32 0.03 4.13
C PRO A 86 -10.92 -1.20 3.32
N VAL A 87 -9.86 -1.87 3.76
CA VAL A 87 -9.50 -3.21 3.32
C VAL A 87 -10.04 -4.20 4.36
N LYS A 88 -10.71 -5.22 3.91
CA LYS A 88 -11.40 -6.19 4.77
C LYS A 88 -10.75 -7.56 4.69
N PRO A 89 -10.90 -8.40 5.73
CA PRO A 89 -10.54 -9.81 5.60
C PRO A 89 -11.23 -10.44 4.38
N GLY A 90 -10.46 -11.17 3.58
CA GLY A 90 -10.92 -11.74 2.32
C GLY A 90 -10.55 -10.92 1.09
N ASP A 91 -10.14 -9.67 1.26
CA ASP A 91 -9.65 -8.84 0.15
C ASP A 91 -8.23 -9.26 -0.23
N THR A 92 -7.93 -9.12 -1.51
CA THR A 92 -6.58 -9.21 -2.05
C THR A 92 -6.22 -7.83 -2.60
N ILE A 93 -5.09 -7.28 -2.15
CA ILE A 93 -4.67 -5.93 -2.51
C ILE A 93 -3.34 -5.95 -3.28
N ALA A 94 -3.19 -5.01 -4.19
CA ALA A 94 -1.95 -4.80 -4.94
C ALA A 94 -1.79 -3.31 -5.25
N SER A 95 -0.55 -2.86 -5.37
CA SER A 95 -0.26 -1.50 -5.78
C SER A 95 0.03 -1.41 -7.27
N LYS A 96 -0.33 -0.27 -7.83
CA LYS A 96 0.00 0.13 -9.20
C LYS A 96 0.60 1.53 -9.16
N LEU A 97 1.82 1.65 -9.67
CA LEU A 97 2.47 2.93 -9.86
C LEU A 97 2.49 3.24 -11.35
N THR A 98 2.13 4.46 -11.71
CA THR A 98 2.19 4.94 -13.09
C THR A 98 3.21 6.07 -13.16
N VAL A 99 4.24 5.91 -13.98
CA VAL A 99 5.28 6.93 -14.14
C VAL A 99 4.70 8.10 -14.93
N LYS A 100 4.59 9.25 -14.29
CA LYS A 100 4.04 10.48 -14.87
C LYS A 100 5.13 11.40 -15.40
N ASP A 101 6.29 11.38 -14.74
CA ASP A 101 7.42 12.23 -15.07
C ASP A 101 8.71 11.64 -14.52
N THR A 102 9.83 12.18 -14.96
CA THR A 102 11.15 11.89 -14.41
C THR A 102 11.87 13.20 -14.15
N LYS A 103 12.67 13.26 -13.11
CA LYS A 103 13.51 14.42 -12.82
C LYS A 103 14.89 13.96 -12.34
N THR A 104 15.84 14.88 -12.31
CA THR A 104 17.18 14.62 -11.79
C THR A 104 17.38 15.41 -10.51
N GLU A 105 17.74 14.74 -9.43
CA GLU A 105 18.09 15.35 -8.14
C GLU A 105 19.36 14.71 -7.61
N GLY A 106 20.34 15.53 -7.20
CA GLY A 106 21.60 15.04 -6.65
C GLY A 106 22.35 14.07 -7.56
N GLY A 107 22.21 14.23 -8.90
CA GLY A 107 22.83 13.33 -9.87
C GLY A 107 22.09 12.00 -10.08
N LYS A 108 20.94 11.81 -9.44
CA LYS A 108 20.12 10.61 -9.59
C LYS A 108 18.84 10.90 -10.36
N THR A 109 18.38 9.90 -11.12
CA THR A 109 17.07 9.93 -11.74
C THR A 109 16.02 9.60 -10.66
N VAL A 110 14.98 10.43 -10.60
CA VAL A 110 13.84 10.24 -9.70
C VAL A 110 12.58 10.04 -10.55
N LEU A 111 11.90 8.92 -10.37
CA LEU A 111 10.61 8.69 -10.98
C LEU A 111 9.53 9.44 -10.20
N VAL A 112 8.68 10.17 -10.90
CA VAL A 112 7.49 10.83 -10.33
C VAL A 112 6.27 10.01 -10.74
N CYS A 113 5.61 9.39 -9.78
CA CYS A 113 4.56 8.41 -10.04
C CYS A 113 3.24 8.81 -9.38
N ASP A 114 2.13 8.52 -10.06
CA ASP A 114 0.86 8.31 -9.39
C ASP A 114 0.83 6.90 -8.82
N LEU A 115 0.14 6.72 -7.70
CA LEU A 115 -0.01 5.42 -7.10
C LEU A 115 -1.45 5.16 -6.67
N ALA A 116 -1.84 3.90 -6.78
CA ALA A 116 -3.12 3.39 -6.26
C ALA A 116 -2.89 2.01 -5.67
N ILE A 117 -3.61 1.71 -4.60
CA ILE A 117 -3.70 0.36 -4.03
C ILE A 117 -5.16 -0.03 -4.12
N ALA A 118 -5.43 -1.05 -4.92
CA ALA A 118 -6.78 -1.53 -5.18
C ALA A 118 -6.98 -2.93 -4.60
N ASN A 119 -8.24 -3.22 -4.22
CA ASN A 119 -8.63 -4.57 -3.89
C ASN A 119 -9.03 -5.35 -5.15
N ASP A 120 -9.29 -6.64 -4.99
CA ASP A 120 -9.68 -7.54 -6.07
C ASP A 120 -11.10 -7.28 -6.64
N LYS A 121 -11.84 -6.35 -6.04
CA LYS A 121 -13.15 -5.87 -6.53
C LYS A 121 -13.04 -4.60 -7.38
N GLY A 122 -11.82 -4.12 -7.62
CA GLY A 122 -11.56 -2.91 -8.40
C GLY A 122 -11.73 -1.60 -7.63
N THR A 123 -11.85 -1.63 -6.30
CA THR A 123 -11.93 -0.43 -5.48
C THR A 123 -10.55 0.07 -5.13
N ASP A 124 -10.26 1.34 -5.42
CA ASP A 124 -9.04 2.00 -4.95
C ASP A 124 -9.17 2.32 -3.47
N CYS A 125 -8.54 1.52 -2.63
CA CYS A 125 -8.56 1.68 -1.18
C CYS A 125 -7.63 2.79 -0.71
N VAL A 126 -6.53 3.00 -1.43
CA VAL A 126 -5.52 4.05 -1.17
C VAL A 126 -5.14 4.67 -2.50
N LYS A 127 -5.00 5.98 -2.53
CA LYS A 127 -4.48 6.71 -3.69
C LYS A 127 -3.43 7.72 -3.24
N GLY A 128 -2.54 8.08 -4.15
CA GLY A 128 -1.52 9.07 -3.84
C GLY A 128 -0.50 9.22 -4.95
N ASN A 129 0.68 9.64 -4.55
CA ASN A 129 1.82 9.81 -5.43
C ASN A 129 3.10 9.43 -4.71
N ALA A 130 4.15 9.20 -5.49
CA ALA A 130 5.46 8.84 -4.97
C ALA A 130 6.56 9.48 -5.82
N GLU A 131 7.67 9.79 -5.16
CA GLU A 131 8.93 10.13 -5.81
C GLU A 131 9.95 9.06 -5.46
N ILE A 132 10.51 8.43 -6.48
CA ILE A 132 11.30 7.22 -6.34
C ILE A 132 12.68 7.43 -6.96
N PRO A 133 13.71 7.73 -6.13
CA PRO A 133 15.09 7.76 -6.61
C PRO A 133 15.51 6.38 -7.12
N LEU A 134 16.16 6.35 -8.28
CA LEU A 134 16.77 5.13 -8.80
C LEU A 134 18.20 4.97 -8.30
N PRO A 135 18.67 3.71 -8.18
CA PRO A 135 20.05 3.45 -7.73
C PRO A 135 21.11 3.99 -8.68
#